data_b0fe80982347934939c7bdd2695305c1
#
_entry.id   b0fe80982347934939c7bdd2695305c1
#
_cell.length_a   1.000
_cell.length_b   1.000
_cell.length_c   1.000
_cell.angle_alpha   90.00
_cell.angle_beta   90.00
_cell.angle_gamma   90.00
#
_symmetry.space_group_name_H-M   'P 1'
#
loop_
_entity.id
_entity.type
_entity.pdbx_description
1 polymer ?
#
loop_
_entity_poly.entity_id
_entity_poly.type
_entity_poly.pdbx_seq_one_letter_code
_entity_poly.pdbx_strand_id
1 'polypeptide(L)'
;MNKKSIVLISVVLMLFAACAGDAGPQGEAGAQGEQGPAGEVSDAQVAAAVEAALAEEEAEVGGSLVIYSGRKESLVADVIAAFAAETGVEVEVRYAKSAALAGTLALEGAISPADVFLSQDPVSLGVVAKEGLFDVLPSDVLDNVPAWAVDQRGYWVGTSGRSRSLVVDTRDVMDSELPGTIYGLNDEKFRGRLGLAPSNSSFIAMVSCMIEQDGEEKVAEWLTAINGLGYTEYPKNSPQVAAAAAGELDIGMINHYYTLRTLAEAGDTPIKNVFLDGGCGAMVMPAGAGVLSLSLIHI
;
A
#
# COMPACT_ATOMS: atom_id res chain seq x y z
N MET A 1 26.36 -27.77 11.46
CA MET A 1 26.31 -27.97 12.93
C MET A 1 27.29 -27.02 13.58
N ASN A 2 26.83 -26.12 14.39
CA ASN A 2 27.62 -25.01 14.92
C ASN A 2 28.44 -25.49 16.16
N LYS A 3 29.66 -24.98 16.35
CA LYS A 3 30.56 -25.38 17.47
C LYS A 3 29.94 -25.29 18.86
N LYS A 4 28.93 -24.47 19.05
CA LYS A 4 28.19 -24.34 20.31
C LYS A 4 27.25 -25.52 20.61
N SER A 5 26.73 -26.20 19.58
CA SER A 5 25.87 -27.38 19.75
C SER A 5 26.65 -28.62 20.11
N ILE A 6 27.93 -28.70 19.74
CA ILE A 6 28.81 -29.84 20.07
C ILE A 6 29.25 -29.80 21.54
N VAL A 7 29.46 -28.61 22.10
CA VAL A 7 29.83 -28.43 23.51
C VAL A 7 28.70 -28.78 24.45
N LEU A 8 27.43 -28.46 24.09
CA LEU A 8 26.27 -28.78 24.93
C LEU A 8 25.98 -30.29 25.01
N ILE A 9 26.19 -31.03 23.90
CA ILE A 9 25.99 -32.49 23.85
C ILE A 9 27.07 -33.22 24.65
N SER A 10 28.30 -32.71 24.69
CA SER A 10 29.39 -33.32 25.45
C SER A 10 29.27 -33.17 26.97
N VAL A 11 28.62 -32.10 27.44
CA VAL A 11 28.38 -31.85 28.89
C VAL A 11 27.23 -32.72 29.43
N VAL A 12 26.24 -33.04 28.61
CA VAL A 12 25.10 -33.89 29.02
C VAL A 12 25.52 -35.39 29.10
N LEU A 13 26.50 -35.87 28.29
CA LEU A 13 26.96 -37.24 28.31
C LEU A 13 27.94 -37.54 29.48
N MET A 14 28.57 -36.56 30.11
CA MET A 14 29.50 -36.79 31.25
C MET A 14 28.83 -36.84 32.62
N LEU A 15 27.52 -36.57 32.72
CA LEU A 15 26.78 -36.62 33.99
C LEU A 15 26.15 -37.97 34.32
N PHE A 16 26.25 -38.95 33.44
CA PHE A 16 25.67 -40.29 33.65
C PHE A 16 26.67 -41.43 33.99
N ALA A 17 27.93 -41.11 34.24
CA ALA A 17 28.97 -42.14 34.45
C ALA A 17 29.57 -42.23 35.90
N ALA A 18 28.83 -41.76 36.91
CA ALA A 18 29.30 -41.90 38.29
C ALA A 18 28.12 -42.16 39.24
N CYS A 19 27.73 -43.45 39.38
CA CYS A 19 27.13 -44.07 40.57
C CYS A 19 26.73 -45.51 40.23
N ALA A 20 27.74 -46.42 40.15
CA ALA A 20 27.51 -47.83 40.35
C ALA A 20 28.04 -48.16 41.75
N GLY A 21 27.20 -47.98 42.73
CA GLY A 21 27.37 -48.51 44.07
C GLY A 21 26.46 -49.72 44.26
N ASP A 22 26.93 -50.75 44.95
CA ASP A 22 26.19 -51.99 45.18
C ASP A 22 24.81 -51.72 45.79
N ALA A 23 23.77 -52.39 45.27
CA ALA A 23 22.42 -52.30 45.74
C ALA A 23 22.26 -52.88 47.13
N GLY A 24 21.98 -52.03 48.11
CA GLY A 24 21.49 -52.47 49.41
C GLY A 24 20.08 -53.08 49.31
N PRO A 25 19.63 -53.85 50.33
CA PRO A 25 18.29 -54.46 50.29
C PRO A 25 17.18 -53.41 50.16
N GLN A 26 16.27 -53.71 49.26
CA GLN A 26 15.12 -52.87 48.93
C GLN A 26 14.18 -52.74 50.16
N GLY A 27 14.06 -51.53 50.69
CA GLY A 27 13.08 -51.24 51.70
C GLY A 27 11.64 -51.32 51.14
N GLU A 28 10.71 -51.71 52.02
CA GLU A 28 9.28 -51.80 51.65
C GLU A 28 8.77 -50.45 51.11
N ALA A 29 8.00 -50.52 50.02
CA ALA A 29 7.40 -49.34 49.40
C ALA A 29 6.47 -48.64 50.40
N GLY A 30 6.76 -47.38 50.75
CA GLY A 30 5.86 -46.55 51.53
C GLY A 30 4.50 -46.38 50.83
N ALA A 31 3.43 -46.35 51.60
CA ALA A 31 2.10 -46.12 51.08
C ALA A 31 2.03 -44.84 50.23
N GLN A 32 1.44 -44.99 49.06
CA GLN A 32 1.20 -43.86 48.11
C GLN A 32 0.29 -42.86 48.80
N GLY A 33 0.74 -41.62 48.98
CA GLY A 33 -0.03 -40.53 49.52
C GLY A 33 -1.31 -40.31 48.69
N GLU A 34 -2.43 -40.05 49.38
CA GLU A 34 -3.68 -39.71 48.71
C GLU A 34 -3.48 -38.55 47.74
N GLN A 35 -4.00 -38.73 46.51
CA GLN A 35 -4.00 -37.68 45.49
C GLN A 35 -4.89 -36.53 46.02
N GLY A 36 -4.31 -35.33 46.20
CA GLY A 36 -5.09 -34.17 46.57
C GLY A 36 -6.22 -33.91 45.60
N PRO A 37 -7.33 -33.32 46.07
CA PRO A 37 -8.47 -32.98 45.21
C PRO A 37 -7.97 -32.13 44.03
N ALA A 38 -8.39 -32.48 42.82
CA ALA A 38 -8.17 -31.66 41.64
C ALA A 38 -8.78 -30.28 41.90
N GLY A 39 -7.95 -29.23 41.85
CA GLY A 39 -8.45 -27.88 42.02
C GLY A 39 -9.40 -27.58 40.85
N GLU A 40 -10.67 -27.44 41.10
CA GLU A 40 -11.63 -26.93 40.11
C GLU A 40 -11.27 -25.48 39.82
N VAL A 41 -10.65 -25.23 38.67
CA VAL A 41 -10.47 -23.89 38.13
C VAL A 41 -11.85 -23.40 37.71
N SER A 42 -12.40 -22.39 38.40
CA SER A 42 -13.71 -21.86 38.06
C SER A 42 -13.65 -21.13 36.68
N ASP A 43 -14.76 -21.16 35.95
CA ASP A 43 -14.89 -20.45 34.66
C ASP A 43 -14.52 -18.95 34.81
N ALA A 44 -14.77 -18.35 35.98
CA ALA A 44 -14.38 -17.00 36.26
C ALA A 44 -12.84 -16.81 36.37
N GLN A 45 -12.12 -17.80 36.89
CA GLN A 45 -10.65 -17.76 36.94
C GLN A 45 -10.03 -17.99 35.54
N VAL A 46 -10.63 -18.84 34.74
CA VAL A 46 -10.23 -19.00 33.32
C VAL A 46 -10.49 -17.72 32.56
N ALA A 47 -11.67 -17.11 32.70
CA ALA A 47 -12.01 -15.86 32.05
C ALA A 47 -11.06 -14.71 32.45
N ALA A 48 -10.77 -14.58 33.76
CA ALA A 48 -9.83 -13.58 34.26
C ALA A 48 -8.39 -13.81 33.77
N ALA A 49 -7.94 -15.06 33.67
CA ALA A 49 -6.62 -15.40 33.16
C ALA A 49 -6.52 -15.14 31.63
N VAL A 50 -7.59 -15.42 30.88
CA VAL A 50 -7.68 -15.10 29.45
C VAL A 50 -7.71 -13.59 29.23
N GLU A 51 -8.48 -12.84 30.02
CA GLU A 51 -8.54 -11.37 29.95
C GLU A 51 -7.19 -10.73 30.33
N ALA A 52 -6.50 -11.26 31.35
CA ALA A 52 -5.15 -10.81 31.73
C ALA A 52 -4.12 -11.14 30.63
N ALA A 53 -4.17 -12.32 30.00
CA ALA A 53 -3.28 -12.70 28.90
C ALA A 53 -3.54 -11.86 27.65
N LEU A 54 -4.79 -11.56 27.32
CA LEU A 54 -5.15 -10.67 26.22
C LEU A 54 -4.72 -9.22 26.50
N ALA A 55 -4.83 -8.75 27.76
CA ALA A 55 -4.37 -7.42 28.16
C ALA A 55 -2.83 -7.31 28.17
N GLU A 56 -2.09 -8.39 28.46
CA GLU A 56 -0.64 -8.44 28.31
C GLU A 56 -0.22 -8.48 26.83
N GLU A 57 -0.97 -9.13 25.95
CA GLU A 57 -0.71 -9.16 24.51
C GLU A 57 -1.01 -7.82 23.84
N GLU A 58 -1.98 -7.03 24.35
CA GLU A 58 -2.24 -5.64 23.92
C GLU A 58 -1.20 -4.63 24.47
N ALA A 59 -0.42 -4.97 25.49
CA ALA A 59 0.39 -4.01 26.25
C ALA A 59 1.84 -3.83 25.76
N GLU A 60 2.38 -4.67 24.87
CA GLU A 60 3.75 -4.54 24.38
C GLU A 60 3.91 -4.87 22.87
N VAL A 61 3.33 -4.05 22.01
CA VAL A 61 3.86 -3.90 20.66
C VAL A 61 4.93 -2.82 20.71
N GLY A 62 6.03 -3.09 21.35
CA GLY A 62 7.23 -2.24 21.33
C GLY A 62 8.10 -2.67 20.14
N GLY A 63 8.98 -1.79 19.67
CA GLY A 63 9.91 -2.10 18.58
C GLY A 63 10.15 -0.89 17.69
N SER A 64 10.87 -1.09 16.59
CA SER A 64 11.10 -0.06 15.58
C SER A 64 10.66 -0.53 14.20
N LEU A 65 10.10 0.39 13.42
CA LEU A 65 9.63 0.17 12.06
C LEU A 65 10.29 1.18 11.12
N VAL A 66 10.90 0.71 10.04
CA VAL A 66 11.48 1.56 9.00
C VAL A 66 10.59 1.56 7.76
N ILE A 67 10.04 2.71 7.40
CA ILE A 67 9.18 2.88 6.23
C ILE A 67 9.92 3.62 5.13
N TYR A 68 10.03 3.01 3.95
CA TYR A 68 10.43 3.72 2.73
C TYR A 68 9.17 4.27 2.05
N SER A 69 8.97 5.60 2.13
CA SER A 69 7.76 6.26 1.65
C SER A 69 7.99 7.02 0.34
N GLY A 70 7.33 6.56 -0.73
CA GLY A 70 7.17 7.27 -1.99
C GLY A 70 6.10 8.37 -1.94
N ARG A 71 5.34 8.45 -0.84
CA ARG A 71 4.35 9.50 -0.59
C ARG A 71 5.01 10.70 0.05
N LYS A 72 4.46 11.89 -0.19
CA LYS A 72 4.92 13.09 0.51
C LYS A 72 4.57 12.99 1.99
N GLU A 73 5.47 13.43 2.84
CA GLU A 73 5.29 13.51 4.29
C GLU A 73 3.95 14.14 4.68
N SER A 74 3.60 15.29 4.10
CA SER A 74 2.33 15.99 4.35
C SER A 74 1.05 15.20 4.02
N LEU A 75 1.17 14.00 3.44
CA LEU A 75 0.02 13.14 3.10
C LEU A 75 -0.09 11.90 3.97
N VAL A 76 0.97 11.57 4.72
CA VAL A 76 1.03 10.30 5.46
C VAL A 76 1.55 10.45 6.89
N ALA A 77 2.15 11.59 7.24
CA ALA A 77 2.73 11.80 8.57
C ALA A 77 1.72 11.61 9.70
N ASP A 78 0.51 12.16 9.55
CA ASP A 78 -0.53 12.06 10.58
C ASP A 78 -0.98 10.61 10.82
N VAL A 79 -1.08 9.80 9.74
CA VAL A 79 -1.44 8.37 9.85
C VAL A 79 -0.32 7.59 10.52
N ILE A 80 0.94 7.86 10.15
CA ILE A 80 2.11 7.22 10.75
C ILE A 80 2.24 7.59 12.24
N ALA A 81 2.02 8.87 12.58
CA ALA A 81 2.05 9.34 13.96
C ALA A 81 0.92 8.72 14.81
N ALA A 82 -0.28 8.56 14.24
CA ALA A 82 -1.39 7.89 14.91
C ALA A 82 -1.05 6.41 15.20
N PHE A 83 -0.49 5.70 14.21
CA PHE A 83 -0.02 4.32 14.38
C PHE A 83 1.04 4.22 15.49
N ALA A 84 2.07 5.08 15.46
CA ALA A 84 3.12 5.08 16.48
C ALA A 84 2.57 5.36 17.89
N ALA A 85 1.59 6.28 18.00
CA ALA A 85 0.95 6.61 19.28
C ALA A 85 0.06 5.48 19.81
N GLU A 86 -0.61 4.74 18.94
CA GLU A 86 -1.50 3.63 19.30
C GLU A 86 -0.72 2.37 19.69
N THR A 87 0.39 2.09 18.97
CA THR A 87 1.14 0.84 19.11
C THR A 87 2.39 0.95 19.99
N GLY A 88 2.87 2.17 20.29
CA GLY A 88 4.16 2.40 20.95
C GLY A 88 5.39 2.06 20.11
N VAL A 89 5.22 1.73 18.82
CA VAL A 89 6.32 1.42 17.89
C VAL A 89 7.05 2.70 17.49
N GLU A 90 8.38 2.70 17.56
CA GLU A 90 9.19 3.79 17.00
C GLU A 90 9.24 3.69 15.48
N VAL A 91 8.80 4.75 14.77
CA VAL A 91 8.75 4.73 13.29
C VAL A 91 9.76 5.68 12.70
N GLU A 92 10.68 5.13 11.90
CA GLU A 92 11.60 5.90 11.05
C GLU A 92 11.07 5.92 9.61
N VAL A 93 11.05 7.10 8.95
CA VAL A 93 10.54 7.22 7.58
C VAL A 93 11.57 7.86 6.66
N ARG A 94 11.91 7.15 5.58
CA ARG A 94 12.73 7.68 4.49
C ARG A 94 11.83 8.11 3.33
N TYR A 95 11.75 9.43 3.09
CA TYR A 95 10.95 10.01 2.02
C TYR A 95 11.77 10.22 0.74
N ALA A 96 11.29 9.66 -0.39
CA ALA A 96 11.85 9.92 -1.72
C ALA A 96 10.79 9.62 -2.81
N LYS A 97 11.17 9.70 -4.10
CA LYS A 97 10.28 9.25 -5.19
C LYS A 97 10.15 7.72 -5.16
N SER A 98 8.93 7.19 -5.38
CA SER A 98 8.67 5.74 -5.37
C SER A 98 9.64 4.94 -6.24
N ALA A 99 9.87 5.38 -7.48
CA ALA A 99 10.82 4.70 -8.38
C ALA A 99 12.26 4.70 -7.86
N ALA A 100 12.70 5.77 -7.19
CA ALA A 100 14.03 5.83 -6.58
C ALA A 100 14.15 4.87 -5.41
N LEU A 101 13.13 4.80 -4.55
CA LEU A 101 13.09 3.86 -3.42
C LEU A 101 13.00 2.41 -3.89
N ALA A 102 12.20 2.11 -4.92
CA ALA A 102 12.16 0.77 -5.51
C ALA A 102 13.53 0.34 -6.06
N GLY A 103 14.25 1.26 -6.73
CA GLY A 103 15.62 1.01 -7.17
C GLY A 103 16.60 0.84 -6.01
N THR A 104 16.43 1.61 -4.92
CA THR A 104 17.23 1.44 -3.69
C THR A 104 17.01 0.07 -3.08
N LEU A 105 15.74 -0.36 -2.91
CA LEU A 105 15.38 -1.67 -2.38
C LEU A 105 15.95 -2.82 -3.23
N ALA A 106 15.89 -2.69 -4.55
CA ALA A 106 16.48 -3.68 -5.46
C ALA A 106 18.01 -3.80 -5.32
N LEU A 107 18.70 -2.69 -5.01
CA LEU A 107 20.14 -2.68 -4.77
C LEU A 107 20.52 -3.16 -3.36
N GLU A 108 19.77 -2.77 -2.36
CA GLU A 108 19.96 -3.19 -0.96
C GLU A 108 19.64 -4.68 -0.80
N GLY A 109 18.62 -5.18 -1.50
CA GLY A 109 18.22 -6.59 -1.45
C GLY A 109 18.05 -7.08 -0.01
N ALA A 110 18.69 -8.19 0.31
CA ALA A 110 18.61 -8.85 1.61
C ALA A 110 19.22 -8.07 2.80
N ILE A 111 19.82 -6.91 2.58
CA ILE A 111 20.40 -6.08 3.64
C ILE A 111 19.67 -4.74 3.80
N SER A 112 18.52 -4.60 3.15
CA SER A 112 17.69 -3.38 3.32
C SER A 112 17.27 -3.24 4.77
N PRO A 113 17.37 -2.04 5.33
CA PRO A 113 16.84 -1.75 6.67
C PRO A 113 15.33 -1.52 6.67
N ALA A 114 14.69 -1.44 5.50
CA ALA A 114 13.27 -1.12 5.39
C ALA A 114 12.40 -2.33 5.72
N ASP A 115 11.35 -2.10 6.50
CA ASP A 115 10.30 -3.07 6.81
C ASP A 115 9.10 -2.93 5.88
N VAL A 116 8.73 -1.69 5.54
CA VAL A 116 7.57 -1.39 4.71
C VAL A 116 7.94 -0.48 3.56
N PHE A 117 7.49 -0.83 2.36
CA PHE A 117 7.52 0.07 1.21
C PHE A 117 6.13 0.63 0.93
N LEU A 118 5.97 1.92 1.16
CA LEU A 118 4.75 2.70 0.86
C LEU A 118 4.94 3.46 -0.45
N SER A 119 4.41 2.95 -1.53
CA SER A 119 4.54 3.55 -2.86
C SER A 119 3.39 4.45 -3.24
N GLN A 120 3.68 5.49 -4.02
CA GLN A 120 2.65 6.32 -4.63
C GLN A 120 1.99 5.66 -5.84
N ASP A 121 2.59 4.66 -6.45
CA ASP A 121 2.12 4.06 -7.71
C ASP A 121 2.35 2.54 -7.72
N PRO A 122 1.49 1.79 -8.45
CA PRO A 122 1.55 0.34 -8.51
C PRO A 122 2.74 -0.17 -9.34
N VAL A 123 3.33 0.66 -10.22
CA VAL A 123 4.48 0.24 -11.04
C VAL A 123 5.70 0.02 -10.16
N SER A 124 5.96 0.96 -9.24
CA SER A 124 7.07 0.84 -8.28
C SER A 124 6.87 -0.35 -7.33
N LEU A 125 5.61 -0.65 -6.90
CA LEU A 125 5.29 -1.86 -6.15
C LEU A 125 5.57 -3.12 -6.97
N GLY A 126 5.17 -3.11 -8.25
CA GLY A 126 5.42 -4.22 -9.17
C GLY A 126 6.90 -4.52 -9.39
N VAL A 127 7.76 -3.49 -9.40
CA VAL A 127 9.23 -3.67 -9.47
C VAL A 127 9.73 -4.42 -8.24
N VAL A 128 9.40 -3.96 -7.03
CA VAL A 128 9.82 -4.59 -5.77
C VAL A 128 9.27 -6.02 -5.65
N ALA A 129 8.02 -6.24 -6.07
CA ALA A 129 7.41 -7.57 -6.11
C ALA A 129 8.08 -8.52 -7.11
N LYS A 130 8.55 -8.01 -8.27
CA LYS A 130 9.26 -8.79 -9.27
C LYS A 130 10.64 -9.25 -8.78
N GLU A 131 11.31 -8.42 -7.98
CA GLU A 131 12.57 -8.76 -7.33
C GLU A 131 12.41 -9.74 -6.15
N GLY A 132 11.18 -10.13 -5.80
CA GLY A 132 10.89 -11.08 -4.73
C GLY A 132 11.18 -10.53 -3.33
N LEU A 133 11.07 -9.22 -3.15
CA LEU A 133 11.41 -8.55 -1.89
C LEU A 133 10.22 -8.37 -0.94
N PHE A 134 8.99 -8.69 -1.36
CA PHE A 134 7.82 -8.64 -0.51
C PHE A 134 7.44 -10.01 0.05
N ASP A 135 6.98 -10.02 1.28
CA ASP A 135 6.22 -11.14 1.83
C ASP A 135 4.75 -11.10 1.41
N VAL A 136 4.10 -12.26 1.43
CA VAL A 136 2.66 -12.35 1.23
C VAL A 136 1.98 -11.82 2.47
N LEU A 137 1.09 -10.85 2.28
CA LEU A 137 0.32 -10.24 3.36
C LEU A 137 -0.71 -11.23 3.92
N PRO A 138 -1.01 -11.17 5.23
CA PRO A 138 -2.05 -11.98 5.85
C PRO A 138 -3.44 -11.75 5.23
N SER A 139 -4.29 -12.77 5.24
CA SER A 139 -5.61 -12.73 4.62
C SER A 139 -6.52 -11.65 5.21
N ASP A 140 -6.44 -11.40 6.50
CA ASP A 140 -7.18 -10.35 7.19
C ASP A 140 -6.80 -8.94 6.70
N VAL A 141 -5.54 -8.71 6.30
CA VAL A 141 -5.09 -7.47 5.65
C VAL A 141 -5.63 -7.38 4.23
N LEU A 142 -5.55 -8.49 3.46
CA LEU A 142 -6.02 -8.54 2.06
C LEU A 142 -7.53 -8.35 1.96
N ASP A 143 -8.31 -8.92 2.88
CA ASP A 143 -9.77 -8.88 2.90
C ASP A 143 -10.33 -7.49 3.33
N ASN A 144 -9.50 -6.65 3.95
CA ASN A 144 -9.90 -5.30 4.37
C ASN A 144 -9.94 -4.26 3.24
N VAL A 145 -9.48 -4.61 2.03
CA VAL A 145 -9.47 -3.70 0.88
C VAL A 145 -10.25 -4.28 -0.30
N PRO A 146 -10.83 -3.44 -1.18
CA PRO A 146 -11.50 -3.93 -2.38
C PRO A 146 -10.56 -4.76 -3.27
N ALA A 147 -11.07 -5.80 -3.92
CA ALA A 147 -10.29 -6.72 -4.75
C ALA A 147 -9.44 -6.03 -5.84
N TRP A 148 -9.90 -4.89 -6.39
CA TRP A 148 -9.13 -4.10 -7.36
C TRP A 148 -7.90 -3.40 -6.77
N ALA A 149 -7.83 -3.30 -5.45
CA ALA A 149 -6.72 -2.69 -4.71
C ALA A 149 -5.80 -3.72 -4.05
N VAL A 150 -5.92 -5.00 -4.41
CA VAL A 150 -5.06 -6.09 -3.93
C VAL A 150 -4.17 -6.59 -5.06
N ASP A 151 -2.88 -6.76 -4.82
CA ASP A 151 -2.00 -7.49 -5.74
C ASP A 151 -2.46 -8.95 -5.86
N GLN A 152 -2.51 -9.48 -7.08
CA GLN A 152 -3.01 -10.84 -7.33
C GLN A 152 -2.23 -11.94 -6.60
N ARG A 153 -0.98 -11.66 -6.20
CA ARG A 153 -0.11 -12.56 -5.43
C ARG A 153 -0.13 -12.27 -3.93
N GLY A 154 -0.88 -11.25 -3.51
CA GLY A 154 -0.99 -10.84 -2.11
C GLY A 154 0.21 -10.06 -1.55
N TYR A 155 1.09 -9.52 -2.38
CA TYR A 155 2.32 -8.85 -1.93
C TYR A 155 2.12 -7.42 -1.43
N TRP A 156 1.04 -6.75 -1.84
CA TRP A 156 0.75 -5.39 -1.42
C TRP A 156 -0.75 -5.10 -1.51
N VAL A 157 -1.19 -4.13 -0.74
CA VAL A 157 -2.55 -3.59 -0.76
C VAL A 157 -2.55 -2.11 -1.10
N GLY A 158 -3.61 -1.66 -1.75
CA GLY A 158 -3.86 -0.25 -2.02
C GLY A 158 -4.32 0.49 -0.77
N THR A 159 -3.67 1.60 -0.48
CA THR A 159 -3.97 2.47 0.67
C THR A 159 -4.79 3.70 0.27
N SER A 160 -4.72 4.12 -0.99
CA SER A 160 -5.52 5.21 -1.55
C SER A 160 -5.56 5.14 -3.07
N GLY A 161 -6.66 5.61 -3.69
CA GLY A 161 -6.84 5.60 -5.13
C GLY A 161 -6.74 6.98 -5.76
N ARG A 162 -6.11 7.07 -6.93
CA ARG A 162 -6.10 8.26 -7.79
C ARG A 162 -6.84 7.96 -9.07
N SER A 163 -8.09 8.43 -9.19
CA SER A 163 -8.85 8.25 -10.42
C SER A 163 -8.47 9.29 -11.47
N ARG A 164 -8.36 8.85 -12.72
CA ARG A 164 -8.40 9.78 -13.86
C ARG A 164 -9.81 10.38 -13.95
N SER A 165 -9.86 11.64 -14.29
CA SER A 165 -11.10 12.38 -14.47
C SER A 165 -10.86 13.54 -15.45
N LEU A 166 -11.94 14.16 -15.87
CA LEU A 166 -11.89 15.46 -16.51
C LEU A 166 -12.15 16.54 -15.45
N VAL A 167 -11.40 17.66 -15.50
CA VAL A 167 -11.89 18.93 -14.94
C VAL A 167 -12.65 19.63 -16.05
N VAL A 168 -13.82 20.13 -15.71
CA VAL A 168 -14.73 20.77 -16.67
C VAL A 168 -15.13 22.14 -16.14
N ASP A 169 -15.00 23.16 -16.97
CA ASP A 169 -15.58 24.47 -16.71
C ASP A 169 -17.10 24.41 -16.93
N THR A 170 -17.88 24.63 -15.89
CA THR A 170 -19.34 24.51 -15.93
C THR A 170 -20.05 25.70 -16.57
N ARG A 171 -19.31 26.76 -16.91
CA ARG A 171 -19.85 27.94 -17.62
C ARG A 171 -20.03 27.68 -19.11
N ASP A 172 -19.09 26.93 -19.70
CA ASP A 172 -18.94 26.77 -21.14
C ASP A 172 -19.19 25.33 -21.64
N VAL A 173 -19.32 24.35 -20.70
CA VAL A 173 -19.51 22.93 -21.04
C VAL A 173 -20.72 22.36 -20.32
N MET A 174 -21.72 21.94 -21.08
CA MET A 174 -22.91 21.24 -20.55
C MET A 174 -22.65 19.74 -20.39
N ASP A 175 -23.33 19.10 -19.43
CA ASP A 175 -23.21 17.65 -19.20
C ASP A 175 -23.56 16.81 -20.42
N SER A 176 -24.53 17.26 -21.22
CA SER A 176 -24.96 16.58 -22.45
C SER A 176 -23.93 16.62 -23.57
N GLU A 177 -22.90 17.48 -23.49
CA GLU A 177 -21.80 17.54 -24.45
C GLU A 177 -20.70 16.53 -24.15
N LEU A 178 -20.59 16.11 -22.87
CA LEU A 178 -19.49 15.27 -22.41
C LEU A 178 -19.61 13.85 -22.95
N PRO A 179 -18.48 13.24 -23.35
CA PRO A 179 -18.49 11.86 -23.84
C PRO A 179 -18.54 10.87 -22.69
N GLY A 180 -19.12 9.69 -22.91
CA GLY A 180 -19.08 8.60 -21.95
C GLY A 180 -17.68 7.97 -21.81
N THR A 181 -16.88 7.98 -22.87
CA THR A 181 -15.57 7.35 -22.88
C THR A 181 -14.46 8.31 -23.29
N ILE A 182 -13.20 7.96 -22.99
CA ILE A 182 -12.01 8.74 -23.37
C ILE A 182 -11.91 8.95 -24.88
N TYR A 183 -12.34 7.97 -25.67
CA TYR A 183 -12.30 8.01 -27.11
C TYR A 183 -13.22 9.08 -27.69
N GLY A 184 -14.33 9.38 -27.04
CA GLY A 184 -15.26 10.41 -27.49
C GLY A 184 -14.72 11.85 -27.39
N LEU A 185 -13.58 12.07 -26.75
CA LEU A 185 -12.91 13.38 -26.71
C LEU A 185 -12.25 13.76 -28.07
N ASN A 186 -12.17 12.85 -29.03
CA ASN A 186 -11.71 13.15 -30.38
C ASN A 186 -12.80 13.74 -31.33
N ASP A 187 -14.00 14.02 -30.80
CA ASP A 187 -15.07 14.67 -31.55
C ASP A 187 -14.69 16.13 -31.91
N GLU A 188 -15.02 16.55 -33.11
CA GLU A 188 -14.72 17.88 -33.64
C GLU A 188 -15.25 19.02 -32.75
N LYS A 189 -16.34 18.80 -32.02
CA LYS A 189 -16.90 19.77 -31.06
C LYS A 189 -15.95 20.19 -29.94
N PHE A 190 -14.89 19.39 -29.69
CA PHE A 190 -13.86 19.68 -28.69
C PHE A 190 -12.62 20.37 -29.27
N ARG A 191 -12.64 20.79 -30.55
CA ARG A 191 -11.54 21.49 -31.18
C ARG A 191 -11.11 22.74 -30.40
N GLY A 192 -9.82 22.75 -29.97
CA GLY A 192 -9.23 23.86 -29.22
C GLY A 192 -9.72 24.01 -27.78
N ARG A 193 -10.57 23.07 -27.28
CA ARG A 193 -11.21 23.12 -25.96
C ARG A 193 -10.52 22.22 -24.92
N LEU A 194 -9.53 21.43 -25.34
CA LEU A 194 -8.90 20.43 -24.49
C LEU A 194 -7.58 20.92 -23.90
N GLY A 195 -7.33 20.54 -22.65
CA GLY A 195 -6.05 20.68 -21.96
C GLY A 195 -5.45 19.31 -21.63
N LEU A 196 -4.18 19.12 -21.93
CA LEU A 196 -3.46 17.89 -21.66
C LEU A 196 -2.13 18.15 -20.99
N ALA A 197 -1.63 17.16 -20.27
CA ALA A 197 -0.25 17.14 -19.76
C ALA A 197 0.46 15.86 -20.22
N PRO A 198 0.90 15.78 -21.50
CA PRO A 198 1.42 14.56 -22.11
C PRO A 198 2.63 13.96 -21.39
N SER A 199 3.50 14.80 -20.84
CA SER A 199 4.69 14.39 -20.06
C SER A 199 4.40 13.97 -18.62
N ASN A 200 3.14 14.11 -18.16
CA ASN A 200 2.75 13.72 -16.81
C ASN A 200 2.60 12.20 -16.68
N SER A 201 3.19 11.60 -15.64
CA SER A 201 3.16 10.15 -15.41
C SER A 201 1.76 9.53 -15.39
N SER A 202 0.75 10.27 -14.91
CA SER A 202 -0.63 9.77 -14.89
C SER A 202 -1.27 9.75 -16.29
N PHE A 203 -0.89 10.67 -17.18
CA PHE A 203 -1.32 10.63 -18.59
C PHE A 203 -0.63 9.47 -19.31
N ILE A 204 0.68 9.31 -19.12
CA ILE A 204 1.45 8.20 -19.68
C ILE A 204 0.87 6.85 -19.23
N ALA A 205 0.57 6.70 -17.92
CA ALA A 205 -0.04 5.48 -17.40
C ALA A 205 -1.42 5.20 -18.02
N MET A 206 -2.24 6.23 -18.24
CA MET A 206 -3.52 6.10 -18.93
C MET A 206 -3.34 5.61 -20.36
N VAL A 207 -2.42 6.21 -21.12
CA VAL A 207 -2.13 5.79 -22.50
C VAL A 207 -1.58 4.37 -22.52
N SER A 208 -0.69 4.00 -21.59
CA SER A 208 -0.19 2.62 -21.47
C SER A 208 -1.30 1.61 -21.21
N CYS A 209 -2.24 1.95 -20.31
CA CYS A 209 -3.44 1.16 -20.07
C CYS A 209 -4.29 1.00 -21.35
N MET A 210 -4.50 2.08 -22.09
CA MET A 210 -5.24 2.05 -23.35
C MET A 210 -4.57 1.12 -24.39
N ILE A 211 -3.24 1.18 -24.52
CA ILE A 211 -2.48 0.31 -25.42
C ILE A 211 -2.65 -1.16 -25.02
N GLU A 212 -2.58 -1.47 -23.74
CA GLU A 212 -2.75 -2.83 -23.24
C GLU A 212 -4.16 -3.37 -23.47
N GLN A 213 -5.20 -2.54 -23.30
CA GLN A 213 -6.59 -2.95 -23.45
C GLN A 213 -7.09 -2.94 -24.88
N ASP A 214 -6.71 -1.94 -25.65
CA ASP A 214 -7.34 -1.63 -26.94
C ASP A 214 -6.40 -1.78 -28.14
N GLY A 215 -5.10 -1.96 -27.90
CA GLY A 215 -4.05 -2.09 -28.92
C GLY A 215 -3.43 -0.75 -29.32
N GLU A 216 -2.16 -0.82 -29.76
CA GLU A 216 -1.34 0.35 -30.08
C GLU A 216 -1.92 1.16 -31.25
N GLU A 217 -2.42 0.50 -32.30
CA GLU A 217 -2.95 1.14 -33.52
C GLU A 217 -4.13 2.07 -33.17
N LYS A 218 -5.14 1.58 -32.45
CA LYS A 218 -6.32 2.35 -32.06
C LYS A 218 -5.95 3.55 -31.17
N VAL A 219 -4.98 3.36 -30.29
CA VAL A 219 -4.53 4.44 -29.38
C VAL A 219 -3.73 5.49 -30.15
N ALA A 220 -2.89 5.08 -31.09
CA ALA A 220 -2.16 6.00 -31.98
C ALA A 220 -3.10 6.83 -32.85
N GLU A 221 -4.17 6.23 -33.38
CA GLU A 221 -5.23 6.93 -34.11
C GLU A 221 -5.92 7.98 -33.21
N TRP A 222 -6.30 7.60 -31.99
CA TRP A 222 -6.91 8.52 -31.04
C TRP A 222 -5.98 9.69 -30.68
N LEU A 223 -4.70 9.43 -30.38
CA LEU A 223 -3.70 10.48 -30.09
C LEU A 223 -3.50 11.41 -31.29
N THR A 224 -3.50 10.85 -32.51
CA THR A 224 -3.40 11.63 -33.74
C THR A 224 -4.63 12.54 -33.93
N ALA A 225 -5.83 12.01 -33.67
CA ALA A 225 -7.07 12.78 -33.75
C ALA A 225 -7.09 13.92 -32.70
N ILE A 226 -6.74 13.62 -31.44
CA ILE A 226 -6.64 14.64 -30.37
C ILE A 226 -5.63 15.73 -30.75
N ASN A 227 -4.47 15.36 -31.29
CA ASN A 227 -3.48 16.32 -31.76
C ASN A 227 -4.01 17.17 -32.92
N GLY A 228 -4.77 16.57 -33.85
CA GLY A 228 -5.41 17.27 -34.97
C GLY A 228 -6.51 18.25 -34.59
N LEU A 229 -7.18 18.01 -33.45
CA LEU A 229 -8.14 18.97 -32.87
C LEU A 229 -7.43 20.20 -32.27
N GLY A 230 -6.18 20.09 -31.93
CA GLY A 230 -5.45 21.08 -31.14
C GLY A 230 -5.86 21.04 -29.67
N TYR A 231 -4.88 21.09 -28.80
CA TYR A 231 -5.06 21.18 -27.36
C TYR A 231 -4.05 22.15 -26.76
N THR A 232 -4.36 22.68 -25.56
CA THR A 232 -3.39 23.44 -24.79
C THR A 232 -2.53 22.46 -23.97
N GLU A 233 -1.21 22.53 -24.14
CA GLU A 233 -0.28 21.71 -23.36
C GLU A 233 0.01 22.35 -22.01
N TYR A 234 -0.08 21.54 -20.95
CA TYR A 234 0.24 21.91 -19.59
C TYR A 234 1.35 21.01 -19.02
N PRO A 235 2.23 21.55 -18.14
CA PRO A 235 3.30 20.74 -17.55
C PRO A 235 2.81 19.75 -16.50
N LYS A 236 1.61 19.99 -15.92
CA LYS A 236 1.04 19.22 -14.77
C LYS A 236 -0.49 19.33 -14.75
N ASN A 237 -1.12 18.57 -13.83
CA ASN A 237 -2.58 18.63 -13.61
C ASN A 237 -3.04 19.96 -12.96
N SER A 238 -2.30 20.48 -11.96
CA SER A 238 -2.71 21.71 -11.25
C SER A 238 -2.90 22.93 -12.15
N PRO A 239 -2.02 23.23 -13.13
CA PRO A 239 -2.25 24.32 -14.07
C PRO A 239 -3.50 24.15 -14.93
N GLN A 240 -3.90 22.92 -15.30
CA GLN A 240 -5.14 22.67 -16.04
C GLN A 240 -6.35 23.03 -15.19
N VAL A 241 -6.36 22.65 -13.91
CA VAL A 241 -7.46 22.99 -12.99
C VAL A 241 -7.53 24.49 -12.75
N ALA A 242 -6.39 25.17 -12.59
CA ALA A 242 -6.35 26.61 -12.45
C ALA A 242 -6.88 27.34 -13.70
N ALA A 243 -6.51 26.89 -14.89
CA ALA A 243 -7.01 27.43 -16.15
C ALA A 243 -8.52 27.22 -16.32
N ALA A 244 -9.04 26.03 -15.97
CA ALA A 244 -10.48 25.78 -16.00
C ALA A 244 -11.23 26.67 -14.98
N ALA A 245 -10.70 26.84 -13.78
CA ALA A 245 -11.28 27.72 -12.78
C ALA A 245 -11.31 29.19 -13.24
N ALA A 246 -10.30 29.62 -13.99
CA ALA A 246 -10.22 30.97 -14.56
C ALA A 246 -11.08 31.19 -15.84
N GLY A 247 -11.61 30.13 -16.46
CA GLY A 247 -12.33 30.21 -17.74
C GLY A 247 -11.42 30.26 -18.96
N GLU A 248 -10.20 29.76 -18.82
CA GLU A 248 -9.20 29.69 -19.88
C GLU A 248 -9.10 28.30 -20.52
N LEU A 249 -9.79 27.33 -19.96
CA LEU A 249 -9.81 25.95 -20.41
C LEU A 249 -11.18 25.31 -20.14
N ASP A 250 -11.79 24.75 -21.18
CA ASP A 250 -13.09 24.09 -21.07
C ASP A 250 -13.00 22.72 -20.39
N ILE A 251 -12.07 21.87 -20.85
CA ILE A 251 -11.92 20.48 -20.42
C ILE A 251 -10.45 20.13 -20.25
N GLY A 252 -10.05 19.71 -19.06
CA GLY A 252 -8.69 19.23 -18.77
C GLY A 252 -8.65 17.76 -18.34
N MET A 253 -7.67 16.99 -18.80
CA MET A 253 -7.47 15.59 -18.35
C MET A 253 -6.55 15.56 -17.14
N ILE A 254 -7.13 15.26 -15.97
CA ILE A 254 -6.45 15.37 -14.67
C ILE A 254 -6.65 14.13 -13.78
N ASN A 255 -6.09 14.15 -12.58
CA ASN A 255 -6.52 13.28 -11.49
C ASN A 255 -7.54 14.04 -10.61
N HIS A 256 -8.59 13.35 -10.20
CA HIS A 256 -9.78 13.92 -9.56
C HIS A 256 -9.51 14.83 -8.36
N TYR A 257 -8.52 14.49 -7.51
CA TYR A 257 -8.27 15.20 -6.27
C TYR A 257 -7.75 16.64 -6.45
N TYR A 258 -7.23 16.98 -7.63
CA TYR A 258 -6.82 18.37 -7.90
C TYR A 258 -8.01 19.31 -7.97
N THR A 259 -9.09 18.91 -8.62
CA THR A 259 -10.36 19.69 -8.63
C THR A 259 -10.94 19.77 -7.21
N LEU A 260 -11.00 18.64 -6.49
CA LEU A 260 -11.55 18.62 -5.13
C LEU A 260 -10.79 19.55 -4.19
N ARG A 261 -9.46 19.58 -4.30
CA ARG A 261 -8.63 20.50 -3.51
C ARG A 261 -8.91 21.95 -3.86
N THR A 262 -8.99 22.29 -5.13
CA THR A 262 -9.31 23.66 -5.57
C THR A 262 -10.69 24.11 -5.06
N LEU A 263 -11.69 23.24 -5.11
CA LEU A 263 -13.02 23.53 -4.56
C LEU A 263 -13.00 23.70 -3.04
N ALA A 264 -12.20 22.92 -2.33
CA ALA A 264 -12.06 23.05 -0.88
C ALA A 264 -11.34 24.34 -0.47
N GLU A 265 -10.34 24.78 -1.25
CA GLU A 265 -9.56 25.99 -0.98
C GLU A 265 -10.27 27.28 -1.44
N ALA A 266 -10.93 27.27 -2.59
CA ALA A 266 -11.49 28.45 -3.25
C ALA A 266 -13.02 28.58 -3.11
N GLY A 267 -13.71 27.59 -2.55
CA GLY A 267 -15.17 27.59 -2.39
C GLY A 267 -15.91 27.43 -3.71
N ASP A 268 -16.90 28.30 -3.96
CA ASP A 268 -17.79 28.23 -5.14
C ASP A 268 -17.05 28.61 -6.42
N THR A 269 -16.35 27.65 -6.99
CA THR A 269 -15.61 27.79 -8.25
C THR A 269 -16.36 27.01 -9.34
N PRO A 270 -16.59 27.57 -10.54
CA PRO A 270 -17.43 26.97 -11.59
C PRO A 270 -16.71 25.84 -12.33
N ILE A 271 -16.16 24.87 -11.60
CA ILE A 271 -15.52 23.66 -12.13
C ILE A 271 -16.07 22.43 -11.46
N LYS A 272 -16.00 21.29 -12.14
CA LYS A 272 -16.33 19.98 -11.57
C LYS A 272 -15.44 18.87 -12.08
N ASN A 273 -15.41 17.77 -11.33
CA ASN A 273 -14.90 16.50 -11.85
C ASN A 273 -15.99 15.80 -12.69
N VAL A 274 -15.57 15.24 -13.81
CA VAL A 274 -16.36 14.29 -14.58
C VAL A 274 -15.59 12.99 -14.70
N PHE A 275 -16.19 11.90 -14.23
CA PHE A 275 -15.65 10.54 -14.38
C PHE A 275 -16.30 9.93 -15.62
N LEU A 276 -15.47 9.39 -16.49
CA LEU A 276 -15.94 8.69 -17.69
C LEU A 276 -16.50 7.31 -17.31
N ASP A 277 -17.28 6.70 -18.21
CA ASP A 277 -18.02 5.45 -17.97
C ASP A 277 -17.12 4.19 -17.95
N GLY A 278 -15.93 4.29 -17.40
CA GLY A 278 -14.99 3.18 -17.27
C GLY A 278 -13.81 3.25 -18.24
N GLY A 279 -13.13 2.12 -18.41
CA GLY A 279 -11.91 2.00 -19.20
C GLY A 279 -10.75 2.83 -18.62
N CYS A 280 -9.68 2.97 -19.41
CA CYS A 280 -8.47 3.65 -18.95
C CYS A 280 -8.65 5.16 -18.70
N GLY A 281 -9.69 5.77 -19.31
CA GLY A 281 -10.05 7.17 -19.07
C GLY A 281 -10.57 7.46 -17.66
N ALA A 282 -11.07 6.45 -16.96
CA ALA A 282 -11.53 6.50 -15.57
C ALA A 282 -10.68 5.62 -14.64
N MET A 283 -9.52 5.15 -15.08
CA MET A 283 -8.69 4.23 -14.32
C MET A 283 -8.34 4.76 -12.93
N VAL A 284 -8.37 3.88 -11.96
CA VAL A 284 -7.89 4.16 -10.60
C VAL A 284 -6.49 3.57 -10.45
N MET A 285 -5.54 4.43 -10.09
CA MET A 285 -4.17 4.02 -9.76
C MET A 285 -4.03 4.00 -8.24
N PRO A 286 -3.87 2.84 -7.61
CA PRO A 286 -3.62 2.78 -6.18
C PRO A 286 -2.23 3.31 -5.84
N ALA A 287 -2.14 4.04 -4.74
CA ALA A 287 -0.96 4.03 -3.91
C ALA A 287 -1.09 2.82 -2.98
N GLY A 288 -0.01 2.14 -2.66
CA GLY A 288 -0.10 0.92 -1.89
C GLY A 288 1.12 0.68 -1.01
N ALA A 289 0.97 -0.28 -0.11
CA ALA A 289 2.01 -0.69 0.82
C ALA A 289 2.18 -2.21 0.78
N GLY A 290 3.43 -2.65 0.93
CA GLY A 290 3.80 -4.05 1.12
C GLY A 290 4.88 -4.17 2.19
N VAL A 291 4.91 -5.30 2.86
CA VAL A 291 5.91 -5.65 3.88
C VAL A 291 7.07 -6.36 3.19
N LEU A 292 8.29 -5.96 3.53
CA LEU A 292 9.49 -6.55 2.95
C LEU A 292 9.83 -7.87 3.63
N SER A 293 10.21 -8.89 2.84
CA SER A 293 10.44 -10.26 3.28
C SER A 293 11.57 -10.44 4.31
N LEU A 294 12.35 -9.40 4.54
CA LEU A 294 13.41 -9.38 5.54
C LEU A 294 13.03 -8.59 6.80
N SER A 295 11.85 -8.00 6.80
CA SER A 295 11.29 -7.36 7.98
C SER A 295 11.09 -8.41 9.08
N LEU A 296 11.56 -8.09 10.27
CA LEU A 296 11.34 -8.91 11.47
C LEU A 296 10.06 -8.54 12.22
N ILE A 297 9.28 -7.59 11.69
CA ILE A 297 8.12 -7.03 12.40
C ILE A 297 7.02 -8.07 12.62
N HIS A 298 6.91 -9.08 11.75
CA HIS A 298 5.93 -10.16 11.91
C HIS A 298 6.42 -11.33 12.78
N ILE A 299 7.63 -11.23 13.34
CA ILE A 299 8.13 -12.17 14.33
C ILE A 299 7.82 -11.68 15.73
#